data_cebd8361321ac1c85efe3669f20ccaac
#
_entry.id   cebd8361321ac1c85efe3669f20ccaac
#
_cell.length_a   1.000
_cell.length_b   1.000
_cell.length_c   1.000
_cell.angle_alpha   90.00
_cell.angle_beta   90.00
_cell.angle_gamma   90.00
#
_symmetry.space_group_name_H-M   'P 1'
#
loop_
_entity.id
_entity.type
_entity.pdbx_description
1 polymer ?
#
loop_
_entity_poly.entity_id
_entity_poly.type
_entity_poly.pdbx_seq_one_letter_code
_entity_poly.pdbx_strand_id
1 'polypeptide(L)'
;MMKKVILLISTLIFLFSIAYAGNFGVGIIAGEPTGISFRLWQNKVNAFDFGIAWSIDANILHVSVDYVTHNYGIFKPTSGTMPFYYGIGLRILAKDNANFGVRVPLGIIFIPKGTTLDFFFEIVPTLNLVPATNLDVDGAVGFRYYF
;
A
#
# COMPACT_ATOMS: atom_id res chain seq x y z
N MET A 1 18.09 -25.87 -6.70
CA MET A 1 17.70 -25.02 -7.82
C MET A 1 16.25 -25.23 -8.21
N MET A 2 15.81 -26.44 -8.45
CA MET A 2 14.43 -26.81 -8.85
C MET A 2 13.34 -26.33 -7.89
N LYS A 3 13.51 -26.47 -6.56
CA LYS A 3 12.55 -26.01 -5.55
C LYS A 3 12.32 -24.50 -5.59
N LYS A 4 13.37 -23.70 -5.83
CA LYS A 4 13.27 -22.23 -5.94
C LYS A 4 12.52 -21.82 -7.22
N VAL A 5 12.73 -22.53 -8.31
CA VAL A 5 12.04 -22.29 -9.58
C VAL A 5 10.55 -22.63 -9.46
N ILE A 6 10.23 -23.77 -8.85
CA ILE A 6 8.83 -24.18 -8.60
C ILE A 6 8.12 -23.15 -7.69
N LEU A 7 8.77 -22.67 -6.64
CA LEU A 7 8.23 -21.64 -5.77
C LEU A 7 7.98 -20.34 -6.53
N LEU A 8 8.90 -19.95 -7.39
CA LEU A 8 8.77 -18.72 -8.20
C LEU A 8 7.62 -18.81 -9.21
N ILE A 9 7.48 -19.98 -9.86
CA ILE A 9 6.39 -20.25 -10.81
C ILE A 9 5.04 -20.30 -10.09
N SER A 10 4.96 -20.97 -8.93
CA SER A 10 3.71 -21.03 -8.16
C SER A 10 3.28 -19.66 -7.64
N THR A 11 4.24 -18.83 -7.20
CA THR A 11 3.99 -17.44 -6.78
C THR A 11 3.50 -16.61 -7.97
N LEU A 12 4.11 -16.77 -9.13
CA LEU A 12 3.72 -16.06 -10.35
C LEU A 12 2.30 -16.46 -10.82
N ILE A 13 1.97 -17.75 -10.78
CA ILE A 13 0.61 -18.25 -11.11
C ILE A 13 -0.40 -17.74 -10.10
N PHE A 14 -0.06 -17.71 -8.82
CA PHE A 14 -0.92 -17.16 -7.77
C PHE A 14 -1.18 -15.67 -7.96
N LEU A 15 -0.16 -14.89 -8.28
CA LEU A 15 -0.29 -13.47 -8.59
C LEU A 15 -1.14 -13.23 -9.85
N PHE A 16 -1.00 -14.09 -10.87
CA PHE A 16 -1.82 -14.01 -12.09
C PHE A 16 -3.29 -14.31 -11.83
N SER A 17 -3.60 -15.27 -10.96
CA SER A 17 -4.99 -15.60 -10.60
C SER A 17 -5.67 -14.50 -9.80
N ILE A 18 -4.93 -13.75 -8.98
CA ILE A 18 -5.43 -12.58 -8.25
C ILE A 18 -5.70 -11.41 -9.20
N ALA A 19 -4.81 -11.18 -10.17
CA ALA A 19 -4.95 -10.12 -11.16
C ALA A 19 -6.22 -10.26 -12.02
N TYR A 20 -6.63 -11.48 -12.31
CA TYR A 20 -7.82 -11.76 -13.14
C TYR A 20 -9.16 -11.44 -12.45
N ALA A 21 -9.16 -11.23 -11.14
CA ALA A 21 -10.38 -10.99 -10.37
C ALA A 21 -10.82 -9.51 -10.33
N GLY A 22 -10.09 -8.58 -10.95
CA GLY A 22 -10.37 -7.15 -10.90
C GLY A 22 -10.14 -6.50 -9.53
N ASN A 23 -9.60 -7.25 -8.58
CA ASN A 23 -9.41 -6.84 -7.19
C ASN A 23 -7.97 -6.43 -6.87
N PHE A 24 -7.07 -6.58 -7.83
CA PHE A 24 -5.65 -6.33 -7.66
C PHE A 24 -5.22 -5.05 -8.39
N GLY A 25 -4.66 -4.12 -7.66
CA GLY A 25 -4.12 -2.88 -8.18
C GLY A 25 -2.62 -2.78 -8.00
N VAL A 26 -1.96 -2.19 -8.98
CA VAL A 26 -0.53 -1.87 -8.96
C VAL A 26 -0.33 -0.42 -9.32
N GLY A 27 0.54 0.27 -8.62
CA GLY A 27 0.78 1.67 -8.88
C GLY A 27 2.09 2.19 -8.31
N ILE A 28 2.17 3.50 -8.30
CA ILE A 28 3.36 4.25 -7.89
C ILE A 28 3.01 5.09 -6.67
N ILE A 29 3.92 5.11 -5.72
CA ILE A 29 3.94 6.04 -4.59
C ILE A 29 4.96 7.12 -4.93
N ALA A 30 4.52 8.36 -4.93
CA ALA A 30 5.39 9.52 -5.08
C ALA A 30 5.48 10.27 -3.74
N GLY A 31 6.68 10.59 -3.33
CA GLY A 31 6.94 11.27 -2.07
C GLY A 31 8.26 10.85 -1.47
N GLU A 32 8.35 10.90 -0.16
CA GLU A 32 9.47 10.36 0.61
C GLU A 32 8.86 9.39 1.66
N PRO A 33 8.99 8.08 1.46
CA PRO A 33 9.70 7.37 0.36
C PRO A 33 8.90 7.29 -0.95
N THR A 34 9.63 7.06 -2.05
CA THR A 34 9.06 6.79 -3.39
C THR A 34 9.11 5.30 -3.69
N GLY A 35 8.08 4.75 -4.32
CA GLY A 35 8.08 3.31 -4.60
C GLY A 35 6.87 2.78 -5.34
N ILE A 36 6.61 1.51 -5.13
CA ILE A 36 5.54 0.74 -5.77
C ILE A 36 4.48 0.40 -4.71
N SER A 37 3.23 0.59 -5.08
CA SER A 37 2.06 0.25 -4.28
C SER A 37 1.30 -0.91 -4.92
N PHE A 38 0.87 -1.84 -4.08
CA PHE A 38 -0.03 -2.93 -4.47
C PHE A 38 -1.24 -2.87 -3.54
N ARG A 39 -2.44 -3.07 -4.11
CA ARG A 39 -3.67 -3.20 -3.32
C ARG A 39 -4.44 -4.43 -3.73
N LEU A 40 -4.88 -5.19 -2.74
CA LEU A 40 -5.74 -6.35 -2.92
C LEU A 40 -7.04 -6.13 -2.17
N TRP A 41 -8.13 -5.87 -2.91
CA TRP A 41 -9.46 -5.76 -2.33
C TRP A 41 -9.97 -7.11 -1.87
N GLN A 42 -10.39 -7.22 -0.61
CA GLN A 42 -11.04 -8.39 -0.05
C GLN A 42 -12.56 -8.36 -0.29
N ASN A 43 -13.12 -7.17 -0.24
CA ASN A 43 -14.52 -6.87 -0.49
C ASN A 43 -14.64 -5.39 -0.88
N LYS A 44 -15.86 -4.84 -0.92
CA LYS A 44 -16.10 -3.45 -1.30
C LYS A 44 -15.55 -2.41 -0.32
N VAL A 45 -15.23 -2.83 0.90
CA VAL A 45 -14.86 -1.94 2.01
C VAL A 45 -13.44 -2.18 2.49
N ASN A 46 -12.97 -3.43 2.50
CA ASN A 46 -11.68 -3.81 3.08
C ASN A 46 -10.66 -4.22 2.02
N ALA A 47 -9.42 -3.83 2.23
CA ALA A 47 -8.31 -4.16 1.36
C ALA A 47 -7.01 -4.40 2.13
N PHE A 48 -6.09 -5.15 1.53
CA PHE A 48 -4.69 -5.18 1.91
C PHE A 48 -3.89 -4.25 1.00
N ASP A 49 -3.05 -3.42 1.59
CA ASP A 49 -2.07 -2.59 0.91
C ASP A 49 -0.68 -3.12 1.17
N PHE A 50 0.13 -3.21 0.13
CA PHE A 50 1.54 -3.56 0.21
C PHE A 50 2.35 -2.43 -0.42
N GLY A 51 3.43 -2.04 0.22
CA GLY A 51 4.33 -1.03 -0.29
C GLY A 51 5.77 -1.51 -0.30
N ILE A 52 6.46 -1.23 -1.38
CA ILE A 52 7.92 -1.34 -1.48
C ILE A 52 8.42 0.02 -1.95
N ALA A 53 9.11 0.73 -1.08
CA ALA A 53 9.51 2.10 -1.35
C ALA A 53 10.94 2.38 -0.92
N TRP A 54 11.55 3.36 -1.56
CA TRP A 54 12.91 3.81 -1.31
C TRP A 54 12.93 5.22 -0.79
N SER A 55 13.63 5.43 0.30
CA SER A 55 14.06 6.75 0.74
C SER A 55 15.40 7.06 0.08
N ILE A 56 15.39 8.01 -0.86
CA ILE A 56 16.59 8.35 -1.66
C ILE A 56 17.63 9.03 -0.77
N ASP A 57 17.20 9.96 0.07
CA ASP A 57 18.09 10.74 0.92
C ASP A 57 18.76 9.90 2.02
N ALA A 58 18.04 8.94 2.57
CA ALA A 58 18.52 8.08 3.66
C ALA A 58 19.04 6.72 3.18
N ASN A 59 18.86 6.36 1.89
CA ASN A 59 19.21 5.06 1.32
C ASN A 59 18.59 3.89 2.11
N ILE A 60 17.30 4.00 2.42
CA ILE A 60 16.54 3.04 3.20
C ILE A 60 15.47 2.40 2.34
N LEU A 61 15.36 1.08 2.38
CA LEU A 61 14.25 0.32 1.79
C LEU A 61 13.12 0.20 2.82
N HIS A 62 11.91 0.61 2.42
CA HIS A 62 10.70 0.47 3.20
C HIS A 62 9.85 -0.66 2.63
N VAL A 63 9.45 -1.59 3.47
CA VAL A 63 8.48 -2.63 3.13
C VAL A 63 7.33 -2.52 4.12
N SER A 64 6.11 -2.46 3.62
CA SER A 64 4.92 -2.31 4.46
C SER A 64 3.78 -3.22 4.01
N VAL A 65 2.96 -3.60 4.97
CA VAL A 65 1.68 -4.27 4.75
C VAL A 65 0.64 -3.66 5.69
N ASP A 66 -0.48 -3.24 5.13
CA ASP A 66 -1.57 -2.62 5.87
C ASP A 66 -2.89 -3.34 5.57
N TYR A 67 -3.74 -3.44 6.58
CA TYR A 67 -5.14 -3.78 6.42
C TYR A 67 -5.97 -2.53 6.62
N VAL A 68 -6.72 -2.14 5.60
CA VAL A 68 -7.46 -0.87 5.56
C VAL A 68 -8.94 -1.09 5.32
N THR A 69 -9.75 -0.21 5.90
CA THR A 69 -11.19 -0.15 5.67
C THR A 69 -11.57 1.21 5.11
N HIS A 70 -12.60 1.23 4.24
CA HIS A 70 -13.00 2.40 3.48
C HIS A 70 -14.39 2.86 3.87
N ASN A 71 -14.55 4.18 4.04
CA ASN A 71 -15.82 4.84 4.28
C ASN A 71 -16.20 5.69 3.07
N TYR A 72 -17.27 5.31 2.38
CA TYR A 72 -17.80 5.98 1.19
C TYR A 72 -18.79 7.09 1.51
N GLY A 73 -19.16 7.27 2.77
CA GLY A 73 -20.19 8.20 3.19
C GLY A 73 -19.71 9.63 3.46
N ILE A 74 -18.40 9.88 3.53
CA ILE A 74 -17.84 11.19 3.91
C ILE A 74 -17.78 12.13 2.72
N PHE A 75 -17.25 11.65 1.58
CA PHE A 75 -17.11 12.43 0.34
C PHE A 75 -17.91 11.78 -0.77
N LYS A 76 -18.71 12.59 -1.49
CA LYS A 76 -19.58 12.11 -2.56
C LYS A 76 -19.45 13.00 -3.81
N PRO A 77 -18.31 12.98 -4.52
CA PRO A 77 -18.15 13.73 -5.75
C PRO A 77 -19.04 13.15 -6.84
N THR A 78 -19.46 14.00 -7.79
CA THR A 78 -20.29 13.58 -8.93
C THR A 78 -19.47 12.89 -10.03
N SER A 79 -18.16 13.15 -10.10
CA SER A 79 -17.24 12.66 -11.12
C SER A 79 -16.58 11.33 -10.81
N GLY A 80 -16.90 10.71 -9.67
CA GLY A 80 -16.30 9.45 -9.25
C GLY A 80 -16.68 9.07 -7.82
N THR A 81 -15.84 8.23 -7.24
CA THR A 81 -15.98 7.76 -5.86
C THR A 81 -14.77 8.20 -5.06
N MET A 82 -14.99 8.71 -3.85
CA MET A 82 -13.91 9.24 -3.01
C MET A 82 -14.03 8.71 -1.56
N PRO A 83 -13.69 7.45 -1.30
CA PRO A 83 -13.70 6.93 0.05
C PRO A 83 -12.53 7.48 0.87
N PHE A 84 -12.80 7.74 2.13
CA PHE A 84 -11.79 7.87 3.17
C PHE A 84 -11.41 6.49 3.67
N TYR A 85 -10.12 6.21 3.88
CA TYR A 85 -9.68 4.95 4.44
C TYR A 85 -8.77 5.13 5.64
N TYR A 86 -8.79 4.14 6.48
CA TYR A 86 -7.92 4.03 7.65
C TYR A 86 -7.66 2.56 7.97
N GLY A 87 -6.61 2.30 8.69
CA GLY A 87 -6.28 0.91 9.02
C GLY A 87 -5.11 0.79 9.97
N ILE A 88 -4.56 -0.39 10.00
CA ILE A 88 -3.39 -0.75 10.79
C ILE A 88 -2.47 -1.62 9.95
N GLY A 89 -1.17 -1.45 10.14
CA GLY A 89 -0.19 -2.23 9.40
C GLY A 89 1.16 -2.30 10.08
N LEU A 90 2.07 -2.93 9.37
CA LEU A 90 3.44 -3.16 9.80
C LEU A 90 4.40 -2.57 8.78
N ARG A 91 5.52 -2.05 9.26
CA ARG A 91 6.61 -1.54 8.43
C ARG A 91 7.94 -2.12 8.86
N ILE A 92 8.75 -2.49 7.89
CA ILE A 92 10.14 -2.83 8.06
C ILE A 92 10.99 -1.84 7.28
N LEU A 93 11.95 -1.22 7.94
CA LEU A 93 12.98 -0.42 7.31
C LEU A 93 14.26 -1.23 7.23
N ALA A 94 14.71 -1.54 6.03
CA ALA A 94 15.97 -2.22 5.81
C ALA A 94 17.10 -1.21 5.71
N LYS A 95 17.88 -1.14 6.77
CA LYS A 95 19.12 -0.39 6.90
C LYS A 95 20.11 -1.23 7.75
N ASP A 96 21.22 -0.68 8.21
CA ASP A 96 22.24 -1.42 8.97
C ASP A 96 21.67 -2.24 10.13
N ASN A 97 20.70 -1.66 10.86
CA ASN A 97 19.84 -2.37 11.80
C ASN A 97 18.39 -2.28 11.31
N ALA A 98 17.74 -3.43 11.13
CA ALA A 98 16.34 -3.44 10.71
C ALA A 98 15.46 -2.77 11.76
N ASN A 99 14.65 -1.80 11.33
CA ASN A 99 13.63 -1.18 12.16
C ASN A 99 12.28 -1.84 11.86
N PHE A 100 11.58 -2.16 12.92
CA PHE A 100 10.23 -2.67 12.86
C PHE A 100 9.27 -1.67 13.49
N GLY A 101 8.14 -1.39 12.83
CA GLY A 101 7.14 -0.47 13.32
C GLY A 101 5.71 -0.89 13.03
N VAL A 102 4.80 -0.38 13.85
CA VAL A 102 3.35 -0.46 13.64
C VAL A 102 2.89 0.86 13.04
N ARG A 103 2.09 0.81 11.98
CA ARG A 103 1.65 1.99 11.25
C ARG A 103 0.12 2.08 11.18
N VAL A 104 -0.37 3.30 11.12
CA VAL A 104 -1.80 3.61 11.00
C VAL A 104 -1.99 4.47 9.76
N PRO A 105 -2.27 3.88 8.59
CA PRO A 105 -2.55 4.66 7.39
C PRO A 105 -3.89 5.36 7.51
N LEU A 106 -3.91 6.64 7.11
CA LEU A 106 -5.08 7.49 6.99
C LEU A 106 -5.05 8.14 5.62
N GLY A 107 -6.06 7.92 4.79
CA GLY A 107 -6.00 8.44 3.45
C GLY A 107 -7.35 8.63 2.77
N ILE A 108 -7.26 9.22 1.59
CA ILE A 108 -8.38 9.43 0.68
C ILE A 108 -8.00 8.85 -0.67
N ILE A 109 -8.92 8.15 -1.29
CA ILE A 109 -8.80 7.67 -2.66
C ILE A 109 -9.81 8.39 -3.54
N PHE A 110 -9.42 8.76 -4.73
CA PHE A 110 -10.33 9.19 -5.78
C PHE A 110 -10.31 8.17 -6.92
N ILE A 111 -11.48 7.61 -7.21
CA ILE A 111 -11.70 6.67 -8.32
C ILE A 111 -12.56 7.38 -9.35
N PRO A 112 -12.00 7.87 -10.46
CA PRO A 112 -12.78 8.52 -11.52
C PRO A 112 -13.83 7.54 -12.10
N LYS A 113 -15.01 8.07 -12.40
CA LYS A 113 -16.11 7.29 -12.94
C LYS A 113 -15.73 6.65 -14.28
N GLY A 114 -16.01 5.35 -14.42
CA GLY A 114 -15.74 4.61 -15.65
C GLY A 114 -14.28 4.23 -15.85
N THR A 115 -13.44 4.35 -14.85
CA THR A 115 -12.02 3.98 -14.91
C THR A 115 -11.67 2.86 -13.94
N THR A 116 -10.54 2.20 -14.19
CA THR A 116 -9.92 1.22 -13.30
C THR A 116 -8.70 1.82 -12.60
N LEU A 117 -8.71 3.13 -12.41
CA LEU A 117 -7.64 3.89 -11.75
C LEU A 117 -8.11 4.37 -10.38
N ASP A 118 -7.20 4.41 -9.43
CA ASP A 118 -7.35 5.20 -8.21
C ASP A 118 -6.17 6.17 -8.04
N PHE A 119 -6.48 7.32 -7.49
CA PHE A 119 -5.49 8.29 -7.05
C PHE A 119 -5.62 8.40 -5.53
N PHE A 120 -4.51 8.33 -4.81
CA PHE A 120 -4.56 8.36 -3.36
C PHE A 120 -3.63 9.41 -2.77
N PHE A 121 -4.05 9.91 -1.63
CA PHE A 121 -3.25 10.72 -0.71
C PHE A 121 -3.36 10.09 0.67
N GLU A 122 -2.23 9.87 1.33
CA GLU A 122 -2.23 9.31 2.68
C GLU A 122 -1.21 9.97 3.61
N ILE A 123 -1.54 9.97 4.89
CA ILE A 123 -0.67 10.31 5.99
C ILE A 123 -0.57 9.08 6.88
N VAL A 124 0.64 8.72 7.26
CA VAL A 124 0.89 7.46 7.97
C VAL A 124 1.74 7.70 9.21
N PRO A 125 1.12 7.91 10.37
CA PRO A 125 1.82 7.78 11.64
C PRO A 125 2.32 6.35 11.82
N THR A 126 3.58 6.22 12.20
CA THR A 126 4.23 4.93 12.45
C THR A 126 4.96 4.96 13.77
N LEU A 127 4.64 4.02 14.65
CA LEU A 127 5.37 3.79 15.88
C LEU A 127 6.44 2.75 15.66
N ASN A 128 7.69 3.16 15.62
CA ASN A 128 8.84 2.26 15.56
C ASN A 128 9.06 1.63 16.93
N LEU A 129 9.26 0.32 16.97
CA LEU A 129 9.39 -0.45 18.21
C LEU A 129 10.82 -0.96 18.42
N VAL A 130 11.54 -1.25 17.34
CA VAL A 130 12.90 -1.82 17.36
C VAL A 130 13.75 -1.08 16.33
N PRO A 131 15.01 -0.73 16.62
CA PRO A 131 15.76 -0.92 17.87
C PRO A 131 15.36 0.04 18.99
N ALA A 132 14.69 1.14 18.69
CA ALA A 132 14.24 2.14 19.66
C ALA A 132 12.81 2.56 19.36
N THR A 133 12.07 2.94 20.41
CA THR A 133 10.70 3.41 20.28
C THR A 133 10.70 4.89 19.92
N ASN A 134 10.16 5.23 18.75
CA ASN A 134 9.94 6.61 18.30
C ASN A 134 8.78 6.69 17.32
N LEU A 135 8.22 7.88 17.16
CA LEU A 135 7.11 8.15 16.25
C LEU A 135 7.61 8.84 14.99
N ASP A 136 7.27 8.28 13.83
CA ASP A 136 7.44 8.89 12.52
C ASP A 136 6.09 9.22 11.90
N VAL A 137 6.05 10.22 11.02
CA VAL A 137 4.88 10.53 10.20
C VAL A 137 5.33 10.65 8.76
N ASP A 138 4.84 9.78 7.90
CA ASP A 138 5.09 9.79 6.46
C ASP A 138 3.86 10.32 5.71
N GLY A 139 4.09 10.95 4.57
CA GLY A 139 3.06 11.37 3.64
C GLY A 139 3.35 10.87 2.24
N ALA A 140 2.31 10.47 1.52
CA ALA A 140 2.45 9.96 0.17
C ALA A 140 1.26 10.34 -0.71
N VAL A 141 1.53 10.51 -1.98
CA VAL A 141 0.54 10.56 -3.06
C VAL A 141 0.88 9.49 -4.07
N GLY A 142 -0.12 9.02 -4.79
CA GLY A 142 0.14 8.04 -5.83
C GLY A 142 -1.10 7.70 -6.63
N PHE A 143 -0.93 6.74 -7.51
CA PHE A 143 -2.02 6.18 -8.30
C PHE A 143 -1.81 4.69 -8.50
N ARG A 144 -2.92 3.97 -8.72
CA ARG A 144 -2.92 2.54 -9.03
C ARG A 144 -3.84 2.25 -10.20
N TYR A 145 -3.47 1.23 -10.96
CA TYR A 145 -4.27 0.63 -12.02
C TYR A 145 -4.74 -0.75 -11.55
N TYR A 146 -6.02 -1.04 -11.75
CA TYR A 146 -6.64 -2.31 -11.40
C TYR A 146 -6.85 -3.20 -12.62
N PHE A 147 -6.48 -4.44 -12.47
CA PHE A 147 -6.63 -5.48 -13.49
C PHE A 147 -7.96 -6.20 -13.33
#